data_1639b23ef3b1a11fd9e9b3c18b44489f
#
_entry.id   1639b23ef3b1a11fd9e9b3c18b44489f
#
_cell.length_a   1.000
_cell.length_b   1.000
_cell.length_c   1.000
_cell.angle_alpha   90.00
_cell.angle_beta   90.00
_cell.angle_gamma   90.00
#
_symmetry.space_group_name_H-M   'P 1'
#
loop_
_entity.id
_entity.type
_entity.pdbx_description
1 polymer ?
#
loop_
_entity_poly.entity_id
_entity_poly.type
_entity_poly.pdbx_seq_one_letter_code
_entity_poly.pdbx_strand_id
1 'polypeptide(L)'
;MFSRTHSADSLFAVASLYSLKYWYTRRLGFLIQGSVHRGISPDAWTAVGVLSAALGCGALVMGWWVPALILLAARLGGANLDGAVARARGVSRPFGFVLNEIGDRVSDLFIMAGLVGLALRIGAPPSTVALTLIALTAATLPTFISLAAAGAGAARLNGGPFGKTERCLAAVVAAALPQHLTVIAWIIVIGSLLTAAIRLARTRRALTGRTGPAMADTMAPAPPEDIARLGLGHGRTDRAHHPSGIGGSPESPSPSTAQGSGQANPDQDDQQ
;
A
#
# COMPACT_ATOMS: atom_id res chain seq x y z
N MET A 1 20.75 16.24 -27.73
CA MET A 1 20.23 14.94 -28.19
C MET A 1 19.44 14.25 -27.04
N PHE A 2 18.43 14.96 -26.54
CA PHE A 2 17.59 14.50 -25.40
C PHE A 2 16.16 14.88 -25.71
N SER A 3 15.38 14.07 -26.44
CA SER A 3 13.94 14.33 -26.59
C SER A 3 13.15 13.19 -27.26
N ARG A 4 13.40 11.90 -26.97
CA ARG A 4 12.57 10.83 -27.54
C ARG A 4 12.04 9.78 -26.54
N THR A 5 12.34 9.89 -25.25
CA THR A 5 11.86 8.92 -24.26
C THR A 5 10.55 9.32 -23.58
N HIS A 6 10.15 10.60 -23.63
CA HIS A 6 8.92 11.08 -23.02
C HIS A 6 7.62 10.72 -23.78
N SER A 7 7.71 10.42 -25.08
CA SER A 7 6.52 10.18 -25.92
C SER A 7 5.90 8.79 -25.72
N ALA A 8 6.70 7.77 -25.47
CA ALA A 8 6.19 6.40 -25.28
C ALA A 8 5.53 6.21 -23.89
N ASP A 9 6.10 6.80 -22.85
CA ASP A 9 5.53 6.73 -21.49
C ASP A 9 4.18 7.48 -21.38
N SER A 10 4.00 8.56 -22.16
CA SER A 10 2.74 9.29 -22.22
C SER A 10 1.64 8.53 -22.98
N LEU A 11 1.99 7.82 -24.04
CA LEU A 11 1.05 7.00 -24.83
C LEU A 11 0.54 5.78 -24.04
N PHE A 12 1.40 5.12 -23.26
CA PHE A 12 0.98 4.02 -22.37
C PHE A 12 0.16 4.50 -21.17
N ALA A 13 0.36 5.73 -20.68
CA ALA A 13 -0.44 6.31 -19.59
C ALA A 13 -1.86 6.69 -20.06
N VAL A 14 -2.04 7.04 -21.32
CA VAL A 14 -3.35 7.40 -21.90
C VAL A 14 -4.19 6.17 -22.24
N ALA A 15 -3.57 5.02 -22.51
CA ALA A 15 -4.25 3.79 -22.91
C ALA A 15 -4.72 2.92 -21.72
N SER A 16 -4.36 3.27 -20.47
CA SER A 16 -4.79 2.49 -19.31
C SER A 16 -6.02 3.13 -18.64
N LEU A 17 -6.91 2.28 -18.11
CA LEU A 17 -8.05 2.70 -17.26
C LEU A 17 -7.61 3.54 -16.03
N TYR A 18 -6.31 3.84 -15.93
CA TYR A 18 -5.74 4.70 -14.90
C TYR A 18 -6.28 6.14 -14.96
N SER A 19 -6.61 6.65 -16.14
CA SER A 19 -7.29 7.95 -16.32
C SER A 19 -8.71 7.93 -15.73
N LEU A 20 -9.42 6.79 -15.80
CA LEU A 20 -10.73 6.60 -15.20
C LEU A 20 -10.66 6.72 -13.66
N LYS A 21 -9.53 6.35 -13.06
CA LYS A 21 -9.29 6.52 -11.62
C LYS A 21 -9.39 7.97 -11.18
N TYR A 22 -8.79 8.92 -11.92
CA TYR A 22 -8.86 10.34 -11.59
C TYR A 22 -10.27 10.90 -11.76
N TRP A 23 -10.96 10.53 -12.84
CA TRP A 23 -12.34 10.91 -13.06
C TRP A 23 -13.25 10.39 -11.94
N TYR A 24 -13.11 9.12 -11.59
CA TYR A 24 -13.87 8.47 -10.53
C TYR A 24 -13.59 9.12 -9.17
N THR A 25 -12.33 9.36 -8.82
CA THR A 25 -11.97 10.01 -7.54
C THR A 25 -12.52 11.44 -7.46
N ARG A 26 -12.56 12.19 -8.57
CA ARG A 26 -13.19 13.52 -8.61
C ARG A 26 -14.69 13.45 -8.31
N ARG A 27 -15.37 12.45 -8.85
CA ARG A 27 -16.80 12.24 -8.60
C ARG A 27 -17.11 11.80 -7.17
N LEU A 28 -16.13 11.20 -6.48
CA LEU A 28 -16.25 10.83 -5.08
C LEU A 28 -15.94 11.98 -4.10
N GLY A 29 -15.71 13.19 -4.58
CA GLY A 29 -15.41 14.38 -3.75
C GLY A 29 -16.45 14.63 -2.66
N PHE A 30 -17.75 14.39 -2.95
CA PHE A 30 -18.81 14.50 -1.96
C PHE A 30 -18.68 13.45 -0.82
N LEU A 31 -18.20 12.23 -1.12
CA LEU A 31 -17.95 11.21 -0.10
C LEU A 31 -16.75 11.59 0.79
N ILE A 32 -15.72 12.21 0.21
CA ILE A 32 -14.57 12.70 0.97
C ILE A 32 -15.03 13.79 1.94
N GLN A 33 -15.77 14.81 1.45
CA GLN A 33 -16.31 15.87 2.29
C GLN A 33 -17.26 15.36 3.36
N GLY A 34 -18.18 14.44 3.00
CA GLY A 34 -19.08 13.80 3.95
C GLY A 34 -18.34 12.98 5.01
N SER A 35 -17.24 12.31 4.63
CA SER A 35 -16.39 11.55 5.56
C SER A 35 -15.66 12.46 6.53
N VAL A 36 -15.12 13.59 6.04
CA VAL A 36 -14.46 14.60 6.88
C VAL A 36 -15.45 15.18 7.87
N HIS A 37 -16.63 15.57 7.41
CA HIS A 37 -17.69 16.16 8.24
C HIS A 37 -18.19 15.22 9.35
N ARG A 38 -18.35 13.93 9.03
CA ARG A 38 -18.82 12.89 9.94
C ARG A 38 -17.73 12.22 10.77
N GLY A 39 -16.48 12.62 10.60
CA GLY A 39 -15.35 12.03 11.32
C GLY A 39 -15.06 10.57 10.94
N ILE A 40 -15.51 10.08 9.76
CA ILE A 40 -15.31 8.69 9.32
C ILE A 40 -13.81 8.43 9.17
N SER A 41 -13.32 7.34 9.78
CA SER A 41 -11.91 6.99 9.72
C SER A 41 -11.49 6.50 8.32
N PRO A 42 -10.24 6.75 7.89
CA PRO A 42 -9.70 6.15 6.66
C PRO A 42 -9.79 4.63 6.65
N ASP A 43 -9.53 3.98 7.79
CA ASP A 43 -9.56 2.52 7.95
C ASP A 43 -10.96 1.94 7.69
N ALA A 44 -12.03 2.70 7.96
CA ALA A 44 -13.39 2.29 7.65
C ALA A 44 -13.59 2.13 6.12
N TRP A 45 -12.97 3.00 5.32
CA TRP A 45 -13.01 2.89 3.86
C TRP A 45 -12.20 1.70 3.34
N THR A 46 -11.06 1.39 3.97
CA THR A 46 -10.31 0.16 3.69
C THR A 46 -11.17 -1.07 4.00
N ALA A 47 -11.86 -1.10 5.16
CA ALA A 47 -12.76 -2.18 5.53
C ALA A 47 -13.94 -2.33 4.55
N VAL A 48 -14.57 -1.21 4.12
CA VAL A 48 -15.60 -1.21 3.08
C VAL A 48 -15.07 -1.80 1.77
N GLY A 49 -13.84 -1.46 1.37
CA GLY A 49 -13.21 -2.03 0.18
C GLY A 49 -13.03 -3.54 0.26
N VAL A 50 -12.52 -4.04 1.39
CA VAL A 50 -12.31 -5.49 1.63
C VAL A 50 -13.65 -6.23 1.69
N LEU A 51 -14.65 -5.71 2.42
CA LEU A 51 -15.98 -6.32 2.50
C LEU A 51 -16.65 -6.37 1.13
N SER A 52 -16.56 -5.28 0.37
CA SER A 52 -17.08 -5.25 -1.00
C SER A 52 -16.41 -6.29 -1.90
N ALA A 53 -15.09 -6.52 -1.75
CA ALA A 53 -14.38 -7.57 -2.48
C ALA A 53 -14.83 -8.98 -2.06
N ALA A 54 -15.06 -9.22 -0.77
CA ALA A 54 -15.55 -10.49 -0.26
C ALA A 54 -16.96 -10.81 -0.78
N LEU A 55 -17.87 -9.85 -0.74
CA LEU A 55 -19.20 -9.99 -1.32
C LEU A 55 -19.13 -10.13 -2.85
N GLY A 56 -18.22 -9.39 -3.50
CA GLY A 56 -17.95 -9.50 -4.93
C GLY A 56 -17.44 -10.88 -5.33
N CYS A 57 -16.62 -11.53 -4.49
CA CYS A 57 -16.23 -12.92 -4.67
C CYS A 57 -17.46 -13.84 -4.76
N GLY A 58 -18.39 -13.73 -3.82
CA GLY A 58 -19.64 -14.50 -3.85
C GLY A 58 -20.46 -14.23 -5.12
N ALA A 59 -20.58 -12.97 -5.51
CA ALA A 59 -21.29 -12.60 -6.75
C ALA A 59 -20.60 -13.19 -8.01
N LEU A 60 -19.26 -13.18 -8.07
CA LEU A 60 -18.49 -13.80 -9.14
C LEU A 60 -18.72 -15.30 -9.21
N VAL A 61 -18.64 -16.00 -8.06
CA VAL A 61 -18.92 -17.44 -7.99
C VAL A 61 -20.31 -17.75 -8.50
N MET A 62 -21.31 -16.92 -8.17
CA MET A 62 -22.69 -17.10 -8.64
C MET A 62 -22.90 -16.72 -10.11
N GLY A 63 -21.92 -16.12 -10.78
CA GLY A 63 -22.06 -15.60 -12.14
C GLY A 63 -22.95 -14.34 -12.20
N TRP A 64 -23.18 -13.67 -11.07
CA TRP A 64 -23.98 -12.45 -10.98
C TRP A 64 -23.15 -11.23 -11.36
N TRP A 65 -22.95 -11.04 -12.66
CA TRP A 65 -22.04 -10.01 -13.16
C TRP A 65 -22.43 -8.58 -12.78
N VAL A 66 -23.76 -8.24 -12.70
CA VAL A 66 -24.20 -6.89 -12.29
C VAL A 66 -23.88 -6.62 -10.82
N PRO A 67 -24.27 -7.46 -9.84
CA PRO A 67 -23.81 -7.32 -8.47
C PRO A 67 -22.29 -7.31 -8.34
N ALA A 68 -21.57 -8.17 -9.07
CA ALA A 68 -20.12 -8.18 -9.08
C ALA A 68 -19.54 -6.84 -9.55
N LEU A 69 -20.05 -6.25 -10.63
CA LEU A 69 -19.63 -4.95 -11.13
C LEU A 69 -19.79 -3.85 -10.08
N ILE A 70 -20.96 -3.79 -9.43
CA ILE A 70 -21.25 -2.78 -8.40
C ILE A 70 -20.31 -2.95 -7.20
N LEU A 71 -20.16 -4.19 -6.71
CA LEU A 71 -19.32 -4.49 -5.55
C LEU A 71 -17.83 -4.26 -5.82
N LEU A 72 -17.34 -4.62 -7.02
CA LEU A 72 -15.96 -4.36 -7.40
C LEU A 72 -15.69 -2.88 -7.69
N ALA A 73 -16.69 -2.12 -8.17
CA ALA A 73 -16.60 -0.65 -8.23
C ALA A 73 -16.52 -0.04 -6.82
N ALA A 74 -17.34 -0.51 -5.88
CA ALA A 74 -17.29 -0.08 -4.47
C ALA A 74 -15.93 -0.43 -3.81
N ARG A 75 -15.38 -1.62 -4.10
CA ARG A 75 -14.03 -2.01 -3.68
C ARG A 75 -12.96 -1.04 -4.18
N LEU A 76 -12.99 -0.66 -5.46
CA LEU A 76 -12.05 0.31 -6.02
C LEU A 76 -12.25 1.70 -5.41
N GLY A 77 -13.49 2.06 -5.09
CA GLY A 77 -13.83 3.29 -4.39
C GLY A 77 -13.24 3.34 -2.99
N GLY A 78 -13.47 2.31 -2.18
CA GLY A 78 -12.93 2.19 -0.83
C GLY A 78 -11.40 2.35 -0.81
N ALA A 79 -10.71 1.61 -1.69
CA ALA A 79 -9.25 1.66 -1.84
C ALA A 79 -8.68 3.00 -2.38
N ASN A 80 -9.51 3.95 -2.79
CA ASN A 80 -9.09 5.29 -3.16
C ASN A 80 -9.50 6.32 -2.11
N LEU A 81 -10.64 6.08 -1.42
CA LEU A 81 -11.19 7.00 -0.44
C LEU A 81 -10.39 6.99 0.86
N ASP A 82 -9.84 5.86 1.29
CA ASP A 82 -9.03 5.76 2.51
C ASP A 82 -7.86 6.75 2.50
N GLY A 83 -7.03 6.73 1.48
CA GLY A 83 -5.92 7.65 1.33
C GLY A 83 -6.36 9.09 1.09
N ALA A 84 -7.47 9.31 0.38
CA ALA A 84 -8.00 10.66 0.14
C ALA A 84 -8.55 11.28 1.43
N VAL A 85 -9.31 10.52 2.22
CA VAL A 85 -9.84 10.96 3.53
C VAL A 85 -8.71 11.17 4.53
N ALA A 86 -7.68 10.28 4.56
CA ALA A 86 -6.53 10.44 5.45
C ALA A 86 -5.80 11.77 5.20
N ARG A 87 -5.58 12.12 3.93
CA ARG A 87 -4.95 13.39 3.53
C ARG A 87 -5.86 14.59 3.86
N ALA A 88 -7.15 14.52 3.53
CA ALA A 88 -8.09 15.59 3.78
C ALA A 88 -8.28 15.91 5.27
N ARG A 89 -8.14 14.90 6.14
CA ARG A 89 -8.22 15.05 7.60
C ARG A 89 -6.88 15.30 8.28
N GLY A 90 -5.76 15.29 7.55
CA GLY A 90 -4.43 15.42 8.14
C GLY A 90 -4.02 14.26 9.07
N VAL A 91 -4.67 13.08 8.96
CA VAL A 91 -4.44 11.91 9.83
C VAL A 91 -3.67 10.78 9.13
N SER A 92 -2.89 11.12 8.12
CA SER A 92 -2.03 10.14 7.44
C SER A 92 -1.00 9.57 8.41
N ARG A 93 -0.91 8.22 8.50
CA ARG A 93 0.00 7.52 9.40
C ARG A 93 0.67 6.33 8.69
N PRO A 94 1.91 5.96 9.06
CA PRO A 94 2.62 4.83 8.44
C PRO A 94 1.85 3.51 8.53
N PHE A 95 1.25 3.21 9.68
CA PHE A 95 0.45 1.99 9.86
C PHE A 95 -0.82 1.97 8.99
N GLY A 96 -1.45 3.14 8.74
CA GLY A 96 -2.58 3.25 7.81
C GLY A 96 -2.21 2.85 6.37
N PHE A 97 -0.97 3.17 5.94
CA PHE A 97 -0.44 2.70 4.67
C PHE A 97 -0.31 1.17 4.63
N VAL A 98 0.22 0.55 5.70
CA VAL A 98 0.35 -0.91 5.80
C VAL A 98 -1.03 -1.57 5.75
N LEU A 99 -2.00 -1.04 6.51
CA LEU A 99 -3.37 -1.56 6.55
C LEU A 99 -4.05 -1.50 5.18
N ASN A 100 -3.93 -0.36 4.49
CA ASN A 100 -4.45 -0.23 3.12
C ASN A 100 -3.78 -1.24 2.16
N GLU A 101 -2.46 -1.43 2.26
CA GLU A 101 -1.76 -2.37 1.40
C GLU A 101 -2.20 -3.82 1.63
N ILE A 102 -2.36 -4.23 2.90
CA ILE A 102 -2.90 -5.55 3.27
C ILE A 102 -4.34 -5.69 2.76
N GLY A 103 -5.19 -4.68 2.98
CA GLY A 103 -6.56 -4.66 2.50
C GLY A 103 -6.67 -4.82 0.98
N ASP A 104 -5.80 -4.15 0.23
CA ASP A 104 -5.69 -4.31 -1.22
C ASP A 104 -5.33 -5.75 -1.62
N ARG A 105 -4.38 -6.40 -0.90
CA ARG A 105 -3.98 -7.80 -1.18
C ARG A 105 -5.10 -8.78 -0.91
N VAL A 106 -5.73 -8.66 0.27
CA VAL A 106 -6.87 -9.49 0.64
C VAL A 106 -8.02 -9.33 -0.36
N SER A 107 -8.30 -8.10 -0.79
CA SER A 107 -9.32 -7.83 -1.82
C SER A 107 -8.98 -8.47 -3.17
N ASP A 108 -7.72 -8.38 -3.62
CA ASP A 108 -7.27 -9.01 -4.87
C ASP A 108 -7.40 -10.55 -4.79
N LEU A 109 -7.08 -11.15 -3.63
CA LEU A 109 -7.25 -12.59 -3.41
C LEU A 109 -8.72 -13.00 -3.49
N PHE A 110 -9.66 -12.25 -2.88
CA PHE A 110 -11.09 -12.53 -3.00
C PHE A 110 -11.58 -12.50 -4.45
N ILE A 111 -11.16 -11.51 -5.23
CA ILE A 111 -11.57 -11.41 -6.64
C ILE A 111 -11.08 -12.61 -7.44
N MET A 112 -9.80 -12.98 -7.27
CA MET A 112 -9.24 -14.12 -7.99
C MET A 112 -9.81 -15.45 -7.50
N ALA A 113 -10.07 -15.61 -6.20
CA ALA A 113 -10.77 -16.76 -5.64
C ALA A 113 -12.20 -16.89 -6.21
N GLY A 114 -12.88 -15.75 -6.43
CA GLY A 114 -14.18 -15.71 -7.10
C GLY A 114 -14.15 -16.30 -8.51
N LEU A 115 -13.07 -16.05 -9.27
CA LEU A 115 -12.90 -16.67 -10.61
C LEU A 115 -12.65 -18.19 -10.52
N VAL A 116 -11.87 -18.65 -9.55
CA VAL A 116 -11.68 -20.08 -9.30
C VAL A 116 -13.01 -20.72 -8.93
N GLY A 117 -13.77 -20.10 -8.01
CA GLY A 117 -15.09 -20.56 -7.61
C GLY A 117 -16.10 -20.60 -8.78
N LEU A 118 -16.06 -19.60 -9.68
CA LEU A 118 -16.85 -19.59 -10.90
C LEU A 118 -16.49 -20.78 -11.79
N ALA A 119 -15.18 -21.04 -12.02
CA ALA A 119 -14.71 -22.18 -12.81
C ALA A 119 -15.22 -23.50 -12.27
N LEU A 120 -15.13 -23.71 -10.95
CA LEU A 120 -15.65 -24.91 -10.28
C LEU A 120 -17.16 -25.02 -10.41
N ARG A 121 -17.89 -23.93 -10.21
CA ARG A 121 -19.35 -23.91 -10.25
C ARG A 121 -19.92 -24.25 -11.62
N ILE A 122 -19.28 -23.77 -12.70
CA ILE A 122 -19.75 -24.04 -14.07
C ILE A 122 -19.26 -25.41 -14.59
N GLY A 123 -18.55 -26.20 -13.78
CA GLY A 123 -17.98 -27.48 -14.21
C GLY A 123 -16.91 -27.32 -15.30
N ALA A 124 -16.11 -26.26 -15.23
CA ALA A 124 -15.05 -26.01 -16.21
C ALA A 124 -14.03 -27.16 -16.22
N PRO A 125 -13.37 -27.43 -17.36
CA PRO A 125 -12.33 -28.46 -17.45
C PRO A 125 -11.22 -28.20 -16.39
N PRO A 126 -10.57 -29.28 -15.86
CA PRO A 126 -9.49 -29.14 -14.87
C PRO A 126 -8.37 -28.21 -15.31
N SER A 127 -8.08 -28.16 -16.61
CA SER A 127 -7.09 -27.23 -17.19
C SER A 127 -7.50 -25.76 -17.01
N THR A 128 -8.79 -25.42 -17.15
CA THR A 128 -9.30 -24.08 -16.93
C THR A 128 -9.26 -23.72 -15.44
N VAL A 129 -9.60 -24.66 -14.54
CA VAL A 129 -9.48 -24.45 -13.09
C VAL A 129 -8.00 -24.21 -12.72
N ALA A 130 -7.08 -25.04 -13.20
CA ALA A 130 -5.65 -24.84 -12.99
C ALA A 130 -5.17 -23.48 -13.52
N LEU A 131 -5.67 -23.05 -14.68
CA LEU A 131 -5.32 -21.76 -15.26
C LEU A 131 -5.84 -20.59 -14.40
N THR A 132 -7.02 -20.67 -13.80
CA THR A 132 -7.53 -19.64 -12.89
C THR A 132 -6.71 -19.57 -11.59
N LEU A 133 -6.17 -20.70 -11.10
CA LEU A 133 -5.20 -20.71 -9.98
C LEU A 133 -3.86 -20.08 -10.37
N ILE A 134 -3.38 -20.35 -11.58
CA ILE A 134 -2.19 -19.66 -12.13
C ILE A 134 -2.45 -18.16 -12.24
N ALA A 135 -3.63 -17.75 -12.72
CA ALA A 135 -4.02 -16.35 -12.81
C ALA A 135 -4.05 -15.66 -11.43
N LEU A 136 -4.55 -16.35 -10.40
CA LEU A 136 -4.52 -15.87 -9.01
C LEU A 136 -3.07 -15.57 -8.57
N THR A 137 -2.16 -16.51 -8.81
CA THR A 137 -0.75 -16.34 -8.45
C THR A 137 -0.09 -15.22 -9.27
N ALA A 138 -0.27 -15.23 -10.59
CA ALA A 138 0.30 -14.23 -11.48
C ALA A 138 -0.16 -12.80 -11.15
N ALA A 139 -1.43 -12.64 -10.72
CA ALA A 139 -2.01 -11.35 -10.35
C ALA A 139 -1.33 -10.69 -9.14
N THR A 140 -0.62 -11.45 -8.29
CA THR A 140 0.10 -10.92 -7.13
C THR A 140 1.46 -10.32 -7.51
N LEU A 141 2.11 -10.84 -8.56
CA LEU A 141 3.49 -10.51 -8.93
C LEU A 141 3.74 -9.01 -9.16
N PRO A 142 2.90 -8.25 -9.90
CA PRO A 142 3.14 -6.83 -10.14
C PRO A 142 3.26 -6.02 -8.86
N THR A 143 2.50 -6.38 -7.83
CA THR A 143 2.53 -5.67 -6.55
C THR A 143 3.68 -6.13 -5.69
N PHE A 144 3.96 -7.44 -5.67
CA PHE A 144 5.12 -7.97 -4.96
C PHE A 144 6.41 -7.27 -5.44
N ILE A 145 6.61 -7.13 -6.75
CA ILE A 145 7.75 -6.40 -7.31
C ILE A 145 7.77 -4.94 -6.86
N SER A 146 6.60 -4.27 -6.84
CA SER A 146 6.53 -2.86 -6.39
C SER A 146 6.88 -2.68 -4.91
N LEU A 147 6.47 -3.60 -4.05
CA LEU A 147 6.79 -3.57 -2.63
C LEU A 147 8.26 -3.93 -2.38
N ALA A 148 8.78 -4.95 -3.09
CA ALA A 148 10.19 -5.32 -3.03
C ALA A 148 11.09 -4.16 -3.52
N ALA A 149 10.69 -3.46 -4.59
CA ALA A 149 11.39 -2.27 -5.07
C ALA A 149 11.43 -1.16 -4.02
N ALA A 150 10.30 -0.90 -3.34
CA ALA A 150 10.24 0.08 -2.26
C ALA A 150 11.10 -0.33 -1.05
N GLY A 151 11.09 -1.61 -0.68
CA GLY A 151 11.97 -2.17 0.36
C GLY A 151 13.45 -2.07 0.02
N ALA A 152 13.81 -2.12 -1.29
CA ALA A 152 15.17 -1.91 -1.77
C ALA A 152 15.54 -0.42 -1.96
N GLY A 153 14.73 0.52 -1.47
CA GLY A 153 14.99 1.96 -1.55
C GLY A 153 14.63 2.62 -2.88
N ALA A 154 14.01 1.91 -3.82
CA ALA A 154 13.46 2.53 -5.03
C ALA A 154 12.09 3.16 -4.76
N ALA A 155 11.68 4.13 -5.58
CA ALA A 155 10.32 4.65 -5.52
C ALA A 155 9.31 3.54 -5.84
N ARG A 156 8.18 3.50 -5.09
CA ARG A 156 7.11 2.55 -5.37
C ARG A 156 6.57 2.75 -6.77
N LEU A 157 6.63 1.68 -7.57
CA LEU A 157 6.16 1.69 -8.94
C LEU A 157 4.66 1.41 -9.01
N ASN A 158 3.91 2.39 -9.47
CA ASN A 158 2.49 2.27 -9.78
C ASN A 158 2.31 2.34 -11.30
N GLY A 159 1.21 1.74 -11.79
CA GLY A 159 0.93 1.69 -13.23
C GLY A 159 1.43 0.39 -13.89
N GLY A 160 1.14 0.29 -15.16
CA GLY A 160 1.34 -0.90 -15.99
C GLY A 160 0.08 -1.17 -16.81
N PRO A 161 0.19 -1.94 -17.91
CA PRO A 161 -0.94 -2.15 -18.83
C PRO A 161 -2.08 -2.98 -18.22
N PHE A 162 -1.81 -3.75 -17.16
CA PHE A 162 -2.80 -4.63 -16.53
C PHE A 162 -2.72 -4.54 -15.00
N GLY A 163 -3.38 -3.53 -14.45
CA GLY A 163 -3.42 -3.26 -13.02
C GLY A 163 -4.64 -3.89 -12.33
N LYS A 164 -4.96 -3.39 -11.11
CA LYS A 164 -6.09 -3.92 -10.34
C LYS A 164 -7.46 -3.60 -10.95
N THR A 165 -7.59 -2.48 -11.65
CA THR A 165 -8.86 -2.10 -12.31
C THR A 165 -9.17 -3.03 -13.47
N GLU A 166 -8.15 -3.33 -14.30
CA GLU A 166 -8.24 -4.24 -15.44
C GLU A 166 -8.58 -5.66 -14.98
N ARG A 167 -7.96 -6.13 -13.86
CA ARG A 167 -8.30 -7.43 -13.26
C ARG A 167 -9.75 -7.49 -12.76
N CYS A 168 -10.23 -6.45 -12.08
CA CYS A 168 -11.62 -6.36 -11.65
C CYS A 168 -12.58 -6.43 -12.86
N LEU A 169 -12.29 -5.67 -13.91
CA LEU A 169 -13.08 -5.69 -15.13
C LEU A 169 -13.07 -7.08 -15.79
N ALA A 170 -11.90 -7.70 -15.92
CA ALA A 170 -11.78 -9.05 -16.48
C ALA A 170 -12.59 -10.07 -15.66
N ALA A 171 -12.61 -9.95 -14.33
CA ALA A 171 -13.42 -10.81 -13.46
C ALA A 171 -14.93 -10.62 -13.69
N VAL A 172 -15.40 -9.38 -13.86
CA VAL A 172 -16.80 -9.09 -14.18
C VAL A 172 -17.17 -9.64 -15.55
N VAL A 173 -16.29 -9.47 -16.55
CA VAL A 173 -16.50 -10.02 -17.91
C VAL A 173 -16.55 -11.55 -17.86
N ALA A 174 -15.72 -12.21 -17.05
CA ALA A 174 -15.76 -13.65 -16.86
C ALA A 174 -17.09 -14.12 -16.25
N ALA A 175 -17.66 -13.37 -15.30
CA ALA A 175 -18.97 -13.67 -14.74
C ALA A 175 -20.13 -13.44 -15.74
N ALA A 176 -19.98 -12.45 -16.63
CA ALA A 176 -20.96 -12.16 -17.67
C ALA A 176 -20.89 -13.14 -18.86
N LEU A 177 -19.68 -13.64 -19.16
CA LEU A 177 -19.40 -14.50 -20.32
C LEU A 177 -18.59 -15.74 -19.87
N PRO A 178 -19.20 -16.62 -19.04
CA PRO A 178 -18.47 -17.74 -18.42
C PRO A 178 -17.92 -18.74 -19.45
N GLN A 179 -18.52 -18.84 -20.65
CA GLN A 179 -18.01 -19.66 -21.76
C GLN A 179 -16.63 -19.21 -22.25
N HIS A 180 -16.20 -17.97 -21.98
CA HIS A 180 -14.89 -17.42 -22.35
C HIS A 180 -13.89 -17.39 -21.18
N LEU A 181 -14.20 -18.04 -20.06
CA LEU A 181 -13.40 -18.00 -18.85
C LEU A 181 -11.92 -18.37 -19.09
N THR A 182 -11.66 -19.39 -19.93
CA THR A 182 -10.29 -19.81 -20.27
C THR A 182 -9.49 -18.68 -20.95
N VAL A 183 -10.11 -18.01 -21.92
CA VAL A 183 -9.46 -16.89 -22.63
C VAL A 183 -9.21 -15.72 -21.66
N ILE A 184 -10.18 -15.40 -20.82
CA ILE A 184 -10.07 -14.32 -19.84
C ILE A 184 -8.99 -14.66 -18.81
N ALA A 185 -8.89 -15.89 -18.35
CA ALA A 185 -7.83 -16.33 -17.44
C ALA A 185 -6.43 -16.17 -18.08
N TRP A 186 -6.27 -16.51 -19.37
CA TRP A 186 -5.03 -16.23 -20.10
C TRP A 186 -4.72 -14.74 -20.20
N ILE A 187 -5.71 -13.90 -20.46
CA ILE A 187 -5.53 -12.44 -20.48
C ILE A 187 -5.02 -11.94 -19.13
N ILE A 188 -5.59 -12.45 -18.02
CA ILE A 188 -5.13 -12.09 -16.66
C ILE A 188 -3.70 -12.54 -16.42
N VAL A 189 -3.33 -13.77 -16.81
CA VAL A 189 -1.96 -14.29 -16.65
C VAL A 189 -0.97 -13.44 -17.44
N ILE A 190 -1.19 -13.33 -18.75
CA ILE A 190 -0.28 -12.63 -19.65
C ILE A 190 -0.17 -11.15 -19.27
N GLY A 191 -1.30 -10.48 -19.02
CA GLY A 191 -1.34 -9.08 -18.63
C GLY A 191 -0.62 -8.81 -17.30
N SER A 192 -0.79 -9.72 -16.32
CA SER A 192 -0.11 -9.62 -15.03
C SER A 192 1.40 -9.84 -15.16
N LEU A 193 1.82 -10.86 -15.91
CA LEU A 193 3.24 -11.14 -16.16
C LEU A 193 3.91 -9.99 -16.93
N LEU A 194 3.26 -9.45 -17.95
CA LEU A 194 3.76 -8.29 -18.70
C LEU A 194 3.92 -7.07 -17.77
N THR A 195 2.93 -6.79 -16.93
CA THR A 195 3.00 -5.69 -15.96
C THR A 195 4.13 -5.93 -14.94
N ALA A 196 4.30 -7.17 -14.48
CA ALA A 196 5.38 -7.56 -13.58
C ALA A 196 6.75 -7.37 -14.22
N ALA A 197 6.94 -7.82 -15.46
CA ALA A 197 8.18 -7.66 -16.23
C ALA A 197 8.54 -6.19 -16.43
N ILE A 198 7.57 -5.35 -16.82
CA ILE A 198 7.77 -3.90 -16.98
C ILE A 198 8.21 -3.26 -15.65
N ARG A 199 7.54 -3.61 -14.53
CA ARG A 199 7.90 -3.08 -13.21
C ARG A 199 9.30 -3.54 -12.79
N LEU A 200 9.64 -4.81 -13.01
CA LEU A 200 10.97 -5.35 -12.69
C LEU A 200 12.06 -4.62 -13.50
N ALA A 201 11.85 -4.42 -14.80
CA ALA A 201 12.78 -3.70 -15.65
C ALA A 201 12.97 -2.23 -15.20
N ARG A 202 11.87 -1.54 -14.80
CA ARG A 202 11.93 -0.18 -14.26
C ARG A 202 12.65 -0.14 -12.91
N THR A 203 12.38 -1.11 -12.02
CA THR A 203 13.08 -1.24 -10.73
C THR A 203 14.58 -1.41 -10.95
N ARG A 204 14.98 -2.33 -11.83
CA ARG A 204 16.39 -2.54 -12.16
C ARG A 204 17.06 -1.25 -12.62
N ARG A 205 16.45 -0.50 -13.55
CA ARG A 205 16.99 0.78 -14.03
C ARG A 205 17.10 1.82 -12.92
N ALA A 206 16.11 1.89 -12.03
CA ALA A 206 16.11 2.84 -10.92
C ALA A 206 17.20 2.53 -9.89
N LEU A 207 17.48 1.25 -9.63
CA LEU A 207 18.50 0.82 -8.68
C LEU A 207 19.91 0.88 -9.26
N THR A 208 20.11 0.48 -10.54
CA THR A 208 21.44 0.56 -11.20
C THR A 208 21.92 2.00 -11.42
N GLY A 209 21.00 2.96 -11.57
CA GLY A 209 21.37 4.39 -11.65
C GLY A 209 21.72 5.03 -10.29
N ARG A 210 21.54 4.31 -9.19
CA ARG A 210 21.77 4.76 -7.81
C ARG A 210 22.97 4.08 -7.13
N THR A 211 23.80 3.33 -7.84
CA THR A 211 25.03 2.74 -7.32
C THR A 211 26.07 3.83 -7.02
N GLY A 212 25.78 4.64 -6.00
CA GLY A 212 26.68 5.55 -5.32
C GLY A 212 26.90 5.08 -3.86
N PRO A 213 27.86 5.61 -3.12
CA PRO A 213 28.30 5.14 -1.80
C PRO A 213 27.18 5.05 -0.72
N ALA A 214 26.06 5.73 -0.90
CA ALA A 214 24.94 5.74 0.06
C ALA A 214 24.20 4.40 0.21
N MET A 215 24.36 3.44 -0.71
CA MET A 215 23.69 2.13 -0.63
C MET A 215 24.52 1.09 0.12
N ALA A 216 25.83 1.27 0.17
CA ALA A 216 26.74 0.40 0.93
C ALA A 216 26.51 0.57 2.44
N ASP A 217 26.23 1.79 2.90
CA ASP A 217 25.95 2.08 4.31
C ASP A 217 24.61 1.50 4.82
N THR A 218 23.60 1.39 3.95
CA THR A 218 22.29 0.87 4.36
C THR A 218 22.23 -0.67 4.41
N MET A 219 23.18 -1.34 3.72
CA MET A 219 23.33 -2.81 3.72
C MET A 219 24.50 -3.28 4.61
N ALA A 220 25.30 -2.38 5.15
CA ALA A 220 26.32 -2.74 6.12
C ALA A 220 25.66 -3.25 7.41
N PRO A 221 26.12 -4.37 7.99
CA PRO A 221 25.65 -4.79 9.30
C PRO A 221 25.89 -3.66 10.29
N ALA A 222 24.93 -3.42 11.17
CA ALA A 222 25.02 -2.38 12.18
C ALA A 222 26.37 -2.48 12.94
N PRO A 223 27.07 -1.36 13.17
CA PRO A 223 28.31 -1.38 13.93
C PRO A 223 28.08 -2.04 15.29
N PRO A 224 29.03 -2.79 15.81
CA PRO A 224 28.88 -3.52 17.07
C PRO A 224 28.46 -2.65 18.26
N GLU A 225 28.73 -1.35 18.19
CA GLU A 225 28.35 -0.36 19.21
C GLU A 225 26.83 -0.11 19.27
N ASP A 226 26.11 -0.22 18.15
CA ASP A 226 24.65 -0.05 18.11
C ASP A 226 23.91 -1.29 18.61
N ILE A 227 24.51 -2.48 18.49
CA ILE A 227 23.96 -3.73 19.05
C ILE A 227 24.03 -3.69 20.58
N ALA A 228 25.08 -3.11 21.14
CA ALA A 228 25.23 -2.94 22.60
C ALA A 228 24.19 -1.98 23.18
N ARG A 229 23.79 -0.94 22.46
CA ARG A 229 22.74 0.03 22.88
C ARG A 229 21.33 -0.54 22.87
N LEU A 230 21.07 -1.61 22.10
CA LEU A 230 19.76 -2.28 22.02
C LEU A 230 19.54 -3.29 23.15
N GLY A 231 20.46 -3.43 24.12
CA GLY A 231 20.28 -4.30 25.29
C GLY A 231 20.18 -5.79 24.98
N LEU A 232 20.58 -6.23 23.80
CA LEU A 232 20.56 -7.62 23.37
C LEU A 232 21.87 -8.36 23.65
N GLY A 233 22.68 -7.86 24.62
CA GLY A 233 23.91 -8.49 25.08
C GLY A 233 23.64 -9.47 26.20
N HIS A 234 23.86 -10.72 25.95
CA HIS A 234 24.06 -11.89 26.80
C HIS A 234 24.04 -11.66 28.30
N GLY A 235 23.12 -12.33 29.00
CA GLY A 235 23.19 -12.55 30.43
C GLY A 235 24.51 -13.21 30.82
N ARG A 236 25.35 -12.44 31.42
CA ARG A 236 26.55 -12.96 32.10
C ARG A 236 26.21 -13.17 33.57
N THR A 237 26.03 -14.43 33.91
CA THR A 237 26.04 -14.90 35.28
C THR A 237 27.46 -14.70 35.82
N ASP A 238 27.65 -13.76 36.72
CA ASP A 238 28.81 -13.79 37.63
C ASP A 238 28.33 -13.62 39.07
N ARG A 239 28.59 -14.68 39.84
CA ARG A 239 28.44 -14.80 41.27
C ARG A 239 29.60 -14.15 41.99
N ALA A 240 29.29 -13.46 43.08
CA ALA A 240 30.05 -13.29 44.32
C ALA A 240 31.42 -12.61 44.28
N HIS A 241 31.48 -11.45 44.95
CA HIS A 241 32.24 -11.29 46.20
C HIS A 241 32.02 -9.91 46.82
N HIS A 242 31.56 -9.86 48.08
CA HIS A 242 31.73 -8.78 49.05
C HIS A 242 33.18 -8.79 49.56
N PRO A 243 33.81 -7.65 49.98
CA PRO A 243 33.48 -7.04 51.25
C PRO A 243 33.66 -5.51 51.41
N SER A 244 32.84 -4.97 52.28
CA SER A 244 33.04 -3.92 53.32
C SER A 244 34.10 -2.81 53.18
N GLY A 245 33.67 -1.55 53.46
CA GLY A 245 34.52 -0.45 53.92
C GLY A 245 33.90 0.95 53.78
N ILE A 246 33.18 1.38 54.77
CA ILE A 246 33.26 2.58 55.58
C ILE A 246 33.56 3.95 54.90
N GLY A 247 32.65 4.94 55.08
CA GLY A 247 33.01 6.29 55.50
C GLY A 247 32.66 7.45 54.55
N GLY A 248 31.82 8.37 55.03
CA GLY A 248 31.95 9.80 54.75
C GLY A 248 30.85 10.48 53.93
N SER A 249 29.77 10.92 54.58
CA SER A 249 29.08 12.18 54.26
C SER A 249 29.83 13.34 54.92
N PRO A 250 29.55 14.65 54.75
CA PRO A 250 28.44 15.34 54.05
C PRO A 250 28.89 16.59 53.24
N GLU A 251 28.02 17.25 52.50
CA GLU A 251 27.71 18.69 52.63
C GLU A 251 26.97 19.22 51.39
N SER A 252 25.82 19.78 51.67
CA SER A 252 25.14 20.76 50.81
C SER A 252 25.73 22.16 51.14
N PRO A 253 25.58 23.19 50.28
CA PRO A 253 24.43 24.05 50.38
C PRO A 253 23.92 24.70 49.08
N SER A 254 22.62 25.04 49.05
CA SER A 254 21.94 26.08 48.24
C SER A 254 22.30 27.50 48.83
N PRO A 255 21.65 28.62 48.37
CA PRO A 255 21.08 29.10 47.11
C PRO A 255 21.54 30.56 46.74
N SER A 256 21.08 31.11 45.58
CA SER A 256 20.94 32.57 45.37
C SER A 256 20.21 32.84 44.04
N THR A 257 18.96 33.27 44.00
CA THR A 257 18.38 34.63 44.08
C THR A 257 18.96 35.69 43.11
N ALA A 258 18.13 36.15 42.22
CA ALA A 258 17.77 37.54 41.85
C ALA A 258 17.27 37.58 40.43
N GLN A 259 15.98 37.91 40.14
CA GLN A 259 15.35 39.23 40.05
C GLN A 259 15.76 40.03 38.80
N GLY A 260 14.69 40.45 38.12
CA GLY A 260 14.63 41.69 37.36
C GLY A 260 13.76 41.58 36.12
N SER A 261 12.47 41.90 36.21
CA SER A 261 11.76 43.06 35.72
C SER A 261 11.97 43.30 34.22
N GLY A 262 10.99 43.43 33.39
CA GLY A 262 9.70 44.12 33.44
C GLY A 262 9.53 44.77 32.09
N GLN A 263 8.45 44.74 31.54
CA GLN A 263 7.67 45.85 30.99
C GLN A 263 6.70 45.40 29.92
N ALA A 264 5.53 45.83 30.22
CA ALA A 264 4.30 45.70 29.44
C ALA A 264 4.19 46.80 28.38
N ASN A 265 3.29 46.49 27.46
CA ASN A 265 2.24 47.39 26.90
C ASN A 265 2.55 48.19 25.64
N PRO A 266 1.46 48.75 25.07
CA PRO A 266 0.35 48.13 24.34
C PRO A 266 0.10 48.81 22.97
N ASP A 267 -1.09 48.46 22.40
CA ASP A 267 -1.91 49.26 21.43
C ASP A 267 -1.44 49.44 19.99
N GLN A 268 -2.27 49.07 19.13
CA GLN A 268 -3.14 49.83 18.19
C GLN A 268 -3.63 48.82 17.15
N ASP A 269 -4.90 48.53 17.13
CA ASP A 269 -6.03 49.23 16.48
C ASP A 269 -5.86 49.42 14.96
N ASP A 270 -6.90 48.90 14.32
CA ASP A 270 -7.61 49.42 13.16
C ASP A 270 -7.18 49.13 11.73
N GLN A 271 -8.22 48.68 11.02
CA GLN A 271 -8.64 48.98 9.64
C GLN A 271 -8.02 48.16 8.49
N GLN A 272 -8.75 47.39 7.96
CA GLN A 272 -9.67 47.34 6.79
C GLN A 272 -9.92 45.90 6.36
#